data_7f879444cd7863facc8122449a2c8923
#
_entry.id   7f879444cd7863facc8122449a2c8923
#
_cell.length_a   1.000
_cell.length_b   1.000
_cell.length_c   1.000
_cell.angle_alpha   90.00
_cell.angle_beta   90.00
_cell.angle_gamma   90.00
#
_symmetry.space_group_name_H-M   'P 1'
#
loop_
_entity.id
_entity.type
_entity.pdbx_description
1 polymer ?
#
loop_
_entity_poly.entity_id
_entity_poly.type
_entity_poly.pdbx_seq_one_letter_code
_entity_poly.pdbx_strand_id
1 'polypeptide(L)'
;MKPARRHYKLNDDVIKKVRFLAEFGAPLEHIAPAAGVSFPALRMWLDNAKGPDPTREEIALLAAVNEGRSKGGMRLISKIAQQADGGDFKAATWMLTHNPAFRDHYSDNAAVTRAKQEGIEAALQAIAEAGLAPDQERDLLLRITAKTGHNAKII
;
A
#
# COMPACT_ATOMS: atom_id res chain seq x y z
N MET A 1 -8.78 8.57 44.02
CA MET A 1 -9.40 7.31 43.57
C MET A 1 -8.89 7.01 42.16
N LYS A 2 -8.19 5.91 41.96
CA LYS A 2 -7.86 5.46 40.60
C LYS A 2 -9.15 4.98 39.91
N PRO A 3 -9.49 5.43 38.70
CA PRO A 3 -10.66 4.95 38.00
C PRO A 3 -10.56 3.42 37.83
N ALA A 4 -11.63 2.70 38.10
CA ALA A 4 -11.70 1.26 37.92
C ALA A 4 -11.29 0.93 36.45
N ARG A 5 -10.31 0.04 36.28
CA ARG A 5 -9.92 -0.45 34.94
C ARG A 5 -11.14 -1.12 34.33
N ARG A 6 -11.74 -0.51 33.30
CA ARG A 6 -12.78 -1.17 32.51
C ARG A 6 -12.12 -2.35 31.79
N HIS A 7 -12.49 -3.57 32.16
CA HIS A 7 -12.13 -4.76 31.42
C HIS A 7 -13.01 -4.82 30.17
N TYR A 8 -12.48 -4.38 29.03
CA TYR A 8 -13.15 -4.54 27.75
C TYR A 8 -13.15 -6.01 27.36
N LYS A 9 -14.28 -6.54 26.94
CA LYS A 9 -14.43 -7.91 26.46
C LYS A 9 -14.66 -7.87 24.96
N LEU A 10 -13.82 -8.57 24.20
CA LEU A 10 -14.04 -8.79 22.78
C LEU A 10 -15.25 -9.73 22.61
N ASN A 11 -16.22 -9.31 21.85
CA ASN A 11 -17.44 -10.05 21.56
C ASN A 11 -17.96 -9.70 20.15
N ASP A 12 -18.98 -10.42 19.69
CA ASP A 12 -19.56 -10.26 18.36
C ASP A 12 -20.11 -8.85 18.09
N ASP A 13 -20.64 -8.16 19.11
CA ASP A 13 -21.16 -6.80 18.96
C ASP A 13 -20.02 -5.80 18.65
N VAL A 14 -18.91 -5.91 19.37
CA VAL A 14 -17.70 -5.11 19.10
C VAL A 14 -17.17 -5.41 17.70
N ILE A 15 -17.08 -6.69 17.31
CA ILE A 15 -16.59 -7.11 15.99
C ILE A 15 -17.47 -6.53 14.87
N LYS A 16 -18.79 -6.61 15.02
CA LYS A 16 -19.75 -6.03 14.04
C LYS A 16 -19.59 -4.52 13.91
N LYS A 17 -19.48 -3.80 15.03
CA LYS A 17 -19.26 -2.34 15.04
C LYS A 17 -17.94 -1.97 14.38
N VAL A 18 -16.87 -2.68 14.72
CA VAL A 18 -15.55 -2.46 14.11
C VAL A 18 -15.59 -2.67 12.60
N ARG A 19 -16.23 -3.76 12.11
CA ARG A 19 -16.41 -4.02 10.68
C ARG A 19 -17.12 -2.86 9.99
N PHE A 20 -18.25 -2.44 10.53
CA PHE A 20 -19.05 -1.35 9.98
C PHE A 20 -18.24 -0.03 9.91
N LEU A 21 -17.55 0.33 10.99
CA LEU A 21 -16.75 1.56 11.04
C LEU A 21 -15.52 1.50 10.11
N ALA A 22 -14.94 0.32 9.94
CA ALA A 22 -13.82 0.12 9.01
C ALA A 22 -14.22 0.33 7.55
N GLU A 23 -15.50 0.14 7.16
CA GLU A 23 -16.00 0.43 5.81
C GLU A 23 -15.89 1.91 5.43
N PHE A 24 -15.80 2.81 6.40
CA PHE A 24 -15.59 4.24 6.15
C PHE A 24 -14.12 4.64 6.07
N GLY A 25 -13.19 3.68 6.21
CA GLY A 25 -11.76 3.95 6.20
C GLY A 25 -11.25 4.68 7.45
N ALA A 26 -12.04 4.70 8.53
CA ALA A 26 -11.67 5.37 9.78
C ALA A 26 -10.40 4.76 10.39
N PRO A 27 -9.49 5.57 10.99
CA PRO A 27 -8.36 5.07 11.73
C PRO A 27 -8.83 4.30 12.99
N LEU A 28 -8.03 3.31 13.42
CA LEU A 28 -8.37 2.46 14.57
C LEU A 28 -8.59 3.27 15.87
N GLU A 29 -7.90 4.40 16.00
CA GLU A 29 -8.04 5.34 17.13
C GLU A 29 -9.45 5.93 17.23
N HIS A 30 -10.14 6.09 16.10
CA HIS A 30 -11.52 6.57 16.04
C HIS A 30 -12.53 5.41 16.11
N ILE A 31 -12.18 4.26 15.53
CA ILE A 31 -13.02 3.06 15.56
C ILE A 31 -13.19 2.55 17.01
N ALA A 32 -12.11 2.50 17.78
CA ALA A 32 -12.13 1.92 19.11
C ALA A 32 -13.18 2.57 20.04
N PRO A 33 -13.17 3.90 20.28
CA PRO A 33 -14.17 4.53 21.15
C PRO A 33 -15.59 4.43 20.57
N ALA A 34 -15.76 4.49 19.25
CA ALA A 34 -17.05 4.33 18.59
C ALA A 34 -17.61 2.90 18.73
N ALA A 35 -16.75 1.89 18.80
CA ALA A 35 -17.12 0.51 19.10
C ALA A 35 -17.31 0.24 20.62
N GLY A 36 -17.05 1.24 21.48
CA GLY A 36 -17.20 1.13 22.93
C GLY A 36 -16.01 0.49 23.65
N VAL A 37 -14.84 0.48 23.03
CA VAL A 37 -13.61 -0.08 23.60
C VAL A 37 -12.48 0.95 23.60
N SER A 38 -11.40 0.71 24.34
CA SER A 38 -10.23 1.58 24.28
C SER A 38 -9.35 1.22 23.08
N PHE A 39 -8.66 2.23 22.53
CA PHE A 39 -7.70 2.00 21.45
C PHE A 39 -6.59 1.00 21.82
N PRO A 40 -5.96 1.05 23.02
CA PRO A 40 -5.00 0.04 23.40
C PRO A 40 -5.56 -1.39 23.44
N ALA A 41 -6.83 -1.56 23.89
CA ALA A 41 -7.46 -2.87 23.88
C ALA A 41 -7.71 -3.39 22.46
N LEU A 42 -8.24 -2.54 21.57
CA LEU A 42 -8.46 -2.90 20.17
C LEU A 42 -7.13 -3.27 19.48
N ARG A 43 -6.07 -2.48 19.70
CA ARG A 43 -4.76 -2.74 19.14
C ARG A 43 -4.17 -4.06 19.64
N MET A 44 -4.23 -4.30 20.95
CA MET A 44 -3.76 -5.54 21.56
C MET A 44 -4.43 -6.77 20.93
N TRP A 45 -5.74 -6.77 20.75
CA TRP A 45 -6.46 -7.89 20.12
C TRP A 45 -6.05 -8.10 18.67
N LEU A 46 -5.83 -7.01 17.90
CA LEU A 46 -5.37 -7.09 16.51
C LEU A 46 -3.92 -7.59 16.40
N ASP A 47 -3.07 -7.23 17.36
CA ASP A 47 -1.69 -7.71 17.41
C ASP A 47 -1.67 -9.20 17.82
N ASN A 48 -2.47 -9.60 18.80
CA ASN A 48 -2.65 -11.01 19.19
C ASN A 48 -3.16 -11.87 18.02
N ALA A 49 -4.10 -11.34 17.22
CA ALA A 49 -4.63 -12.03 16.03
C ALA A 49 -3.57 -12.43 15.00
N LYS A 50 -2.41 -11.77 15.03
CA LYS A 50 -1.24 -12.07 14.16
C LYS A 50 -0.19 -12.93 14.87
N GLY A 51 -0.39 -13.19 16.14
CA GLY A 51 0.53 -13.99 16.97
C GLY A 51 0.40 -15.49 16.74
N PRO A 52 1.17 -16.29 17.50
CA PRO A 52 1.22 -17.75 17.33
C PRO A 52 -0.02 -18.49 17.85
N ASP A 53 -0.78 -17.90 18.76
CA ASP A 53 -1.94 -18.54 19.42
C ASP A 53 -3.12 -17.57 19.59
N PRO A 54 -3.73 -17.10 18.47
CA PRO A 54 -4.83 -16.17 18.51
C PRO A 54 -6.14 -16.87 18.92
N THR A 55 -6.98 -16.18 19.68
CA THR A 55 -8.34 -16.63 19.95
C THR A 55 -9.20 -16.52 18.70
N ARG A 56 -10.32 -17.26 18.67
CA ARG A 56 -11.30 -17.21 17.58
C ARG A 56 -11.84 -15.79 17.36
N GLU A 57 -12.10 -15.08 18.44
CA GLU A 57 -12.63 -13.72 18.44
C GLU A 57 -11.60 -12.72 17.88
N GLU A 58 -10.33 -12.88 18.19
CA GLU A 58 -9.24 -12.04 17.66
C GLU A 58 -9.05 -12.25 16.16
N ILE A 59 -9.10 -13.49 15.69
CA ILE A 59 -9.09 -13.80 14.26
C ILE A 59 -10.29 -13.16 13.55
N ALA A 60 -11.49 -13.30 14.13
CA ALA A 60 -12.72 -12.72 13.59
C ALA A 60 -12.66 -11.18 13.56
N LEU A 61 -12.05 -10.55 14.57
CA LEU A 61 -11.83 -9.10 14.60
C LEU A 61 -10.89 -8.63 13.47
N LEU A 62 -9.77 -9.31 13.28
CA LEU A 62 -8.82 -8.98 12.19
C LEU A 62 -9.49 -9.14 10.83
N ALA A 63 -10.24 -10.22 10.63
CA ALA A 63 -11.02 -10.45 9.42
C ALA A 63 -12.05 -9.33 9.19
N ALA A 64 -12.76 -8.91 10.25
CA ALA A 64 -13.75 -7.85 10.20
C ALA A 64 -13.16 -6.49 9.78
N VAL A 65 -11.97 -6.13 10.28
CA VAL A 65 -11.27 -4.91 9.87
C VAL A 65 -10.89 -4.97 8.39
N ASN A 66 -10.31 -6.08 7.95
CA ASN A 66 -9.87 -6.25 6.57
C ASN A 66 -11.05 -6.26 5.59
N GLU A 67 -12.12 -6.99 5.91
CA GLU A 67 -13.34 -7.05 5.12
C GLU A 67 -14.02 -5.67 5.02
N GLY A 68 -14.16 -4.96 6.15
CA GLY A 68 -14.74 -3.62 6.16
C GLY A 68 -13.94 -2.66 5.27
N ARG A 69 -12.62 -2.60 5.42
CA ARG A 69 -11.75 -1.75 4.60
C ARG A 69 -11.83 -2.09 3.12
N SER A 70 -11.79 -3.39 2.77
CA SER A 70 -11.89 -3.84 1.39
C SER A 70 -13.22 -3.43 0.77
N LYS A 71 -14.34 -3.65 1.47
CA LYS A 71 -15.68 -3.28 1.01
C LYS A 71 -15.84 -1.76 0.83
N GLY A 72 -15.34 -0.99 1.80
CA GLY A 72 -15.34 0.48 1.72
C GLY A 72 -14.50 1.01 0.57
N GLY A 73 -13.30 0.47 0.38
CA GLY A 73 -12.42 0.80 -0.73
C GLY A 73 -13.06 0.49 -2.09
N MET A 74 -13.59 -0.71 -2.25
CA MET A 74 -14.28 -1.12 -3.49
C MET A 74 -15.47 -0.22 -3.81
N ARG A 75 -16.27 0.17 -2.81
CA ARG A 75 -17.39 1.10 -3.01
C ARG A 75 -16.92 2.46 -3.52
N LEU A 76 -15.83 3.01 -2.95
CA LEU A 76 -15.29 4.30 -3.39
C LEU A 76 -14.68 4.21 -4.78
N ILE A 77 -13.89 3.18 -5.07
CA ILE A 77 -13.33 2.93 -6.41
C ILE A 77 -14.44 2.78 -7.45
N SER A 78 -15.50 2.03 -7.14
CA SER A 78 -16.66 1.88 -8.03
C SER A 78 -17.34 3.22 -8.34
N LYS A 79 -17.48 4.10 -7.35
CA LYS A 79 -18.05 5.44 -7.58
C LYS A 79 -17.17 6.30 -8.47
N ILE A 80 -15.84 6.27 -8.26
CA ILE A 80 -14.90 7.03 -9.09
C ILE A 80 -14.93 6.48 -10.53
N ALA A 81 -14.94 5.16 -10.70
CA ALA A 81 -15.05 4.52 -12.01
C ALA A 81 -16.34 4.93 -12.74
N GLN A 82 -17.49 4.90 -12.07
CA GLN A 82 -18.76 5.36 -12.64
C GLN A 82 -18.73 6.84 -13.07
N GLN A 83 -18.08 7.70 -12.31
CA GLN A 83 -17.91 9.11 -12.68
C GLN A 83 -16.99 9.25 -13.91
N ALA A 84 -15.89 8.50 -13.95
CA ALA A 84 -14.97 8.47 -15.10
C ALA A 84 -15.69 7.99 -16.38
N ASP A 85 -16.47 6.92 -16.30
CA ASP A 85 -17.28 6.36 -17.41
C ASP A 85 -18.36 7.37 -17.86
N GLY A 86 -18.86 8.19 -16.94
CA GLY A 86 -19.78 9.29 -17.22
C GLY A 86 -19.14 10.54 -17.86
N GLY A 87 -17.84 10.50 -18.14
CA GLY A 87 -17.11 11.58 -18.81
C GLY A 87 -16.41 12.56 -17.85
N ASP A 88 -16.35 12.29 -16.55
CA ASP A 88 -15.57 13.11 -15.62
C ASP A 88 -14.06 12.86 -15.82
N PHE A 89 -13.40 13.79 -16.52
CA PHE A 89 -11.98 13.73 -16.79
C PHE A 89 -11.11 13.69 -15.51
N LYS A 90 -11.53 14.36 -14.43
CA LYS A 90 -10.79 14.36 -13.17
C LYS A 90 -10.83 12.98 -12.51
N ALA A 91 -11.99 12.33 -12.52
CA ALA A 91 -12.15 10.97 -12.01
C ALA A 91 -11.33 9.99 -12.84
N ALA A 92 -11.35 10.10 -14.18
CA ALA A 92 -10.55 9.26 -15.06
C ALA A 92 -9.04 9.45 -14.83
N THR A 93 -8.57 10.69 -14.75
CA THR A 93 -7.17 11.01 -14.43
C THR A 93 -6.77 10.45 -13.07
N TRP A 94 -7.63 10.64 -12.05
CA TRP A 94 -7.37 10.10 -10.72
C TRP A 94 -7.21 8.58 -10.73
N MET A 95 -8.08 7.87 -11.44
CA MET A 95 -8.01 6.40 -11.59
C MET A 95 -6.68 5.97 -12.22
N LEU A 96 -6.26 6.64 -13.29
CA LEU A 96 -5.03 6.30 -14.01
C LEU A 96 -3.77 6.57 -13.16
N THR A 97 -3.77 7.62 -12.35
CA THR A 97 -2.58 8.07 -11.62
C THR A 97 -2.46 7.51 -10.21
N HIS A 98 -3.57 7.11 -9.56
CA HIS A 98 -3.58 6.69 -8.16
C HIS A 98 -3.95 5.22 -7.96
N ASN A 99 -4.73 4.62 -8.87
CA ASN A 99 -5.09 3.22 -8.73
C ASN A 99 -3.84 2.32 -8.93
N PRO A 100 -3.53 1.40 -8.00
CA PRO A 100 -2.36 0.53 -8.10
C PRO A 100 -2.27 -0.27 -9.41
N ALA A 101 -3.42 -0.61 -10.03
CA ALA A 101 -3.45 -1.33 -11.30
C ALA A 101 -2.97 -0.50 -12.50
N PHE A 102 -3.02 0.82 -12.41
CA PHE A 102 -2.74 1.72 -13.54
C PHE A 102 -1.59 2.70 -13.28
N ARG A 103 -1.40 3.14 -12.02
CA ARG A 103 -0.44 4.19 -11.67
C ARG A 103 0.99 3.91 -12.14
N ASP A 104 1.39 2.64 -12.19
CA ASP A 104 2.73 2.25 -12.60
C ASP A 104 2.97 2.44 -14.11
N HIS A 105 1.88 2.67 -14.87
CA HIS A 105 1.94 2.94 -16.30
C HIS A 105 1.62 4.40 -16.66
N TYR A 106 0.75 5.07 -15.89
CA TYR A 106 0.17 6.35 -16.29
C TYR A 106 0.48 7.51 -15.32
N SER A 107 1.10 7.27 -14.16
CA SER A 107 1.50 8.36 -13.27
C SER A 107 2.74 9.11 -13.79
N ASP A 108 2.92 10.36 -13.34
CA ASP A 108 4.11 11.15 -13.66
C ASP A 108 5.40 10.44 -13.19
N ASN A 109 5.35 9.76 -12.04
CA ASN A 109 6.45 8.95 -11.54
C ASN A 109 6.77 7.77 -12.46
N ALA A 110 5.76 7.14 -13.07
CA ALA A 110 5.96 6.07 -14.04
C ALA A 110 6.64 6.60 -15.31
N ALA A 111 6.25 7.76 -15.79
CA ALA A 111 6.90 8.42 -16.95
C ALA A 111 8.37 8.75 -16.64
N VAL A 112 8.66 9.33 -15.47
CA VAL A 112 10.04 9.61 -15.02
C VAL A 112 10.86 8.32 -14.88
N THR A 113 10.27 7.26 -14.33
CA THR A 113 10.96 5.98 -14.16
C THR A 113 11.30 5.35 -15.51
N ARG A 114 10.37 5.37 -16.47
CA ARG A 114 10.61 4.90 -17.85
C ARG A 114 11.72 5.70 -18.54
N ALA A 115 11.65 7.04 -18.50
CA ALA A 115 12.67 7.89 -19.10
C ALA A 115 14.07 7.65 -18.50
N LYS A 116 14.14 7.42 -17.18
CA LYS A 116 15.39 7.03 -16.52
C LYS A 116 15.90 5.67 -17.00
N GLN A 117 15.01 4.68 -17.11
CA GLN A 117 15.35 3.34 -17.60
C GLN A 117 15.86 3.38 -19.03
N GLU A 118 15.15 4.05 -19.93
CA GLU A 118 15.55 4.25 -21.32
C GLU A 118 16.91 4.96 -21.42
N GLY A 119 17.15 5.99 -20.58
CA GLY A 119 18.43 6.67 -20.51
C GLY A 119 19.59 5.78 -20.05
N ILE A 120 19.34 4.89 -19.07
CA ILE A 120 20.33 3.92 -18.59
C ILE A 120 20.64 2.89 -19.70
N GLU A 121 19.61 2.36 -20.36
CA GLU A 121 19.76 1.38 -21.44
C GLU A 121 20.53 1.99 -22.61
N ALA A 122 20.21 3.21 -23.01
CA ALA A 122 20.96 3.93 -24.07
C ALA A 122 22.43 4.16 -23.68
N ALA A 123 22.72 4.49 -22.42
CA ALA A 123 24.08 4.67 -21.93
C ALA A 123 24.87 3.35 -21.94
N LEU A 124 24.23 2.25 -21.50
CA LEU A 124 24.85 0.91 -21.54
C LEU A 124 25.15 0.47 -22.97
N GLN A 125 24.21 0.70 -23.88
CA GLN A 125 24.42 0.39 -25.31
C GLN A 125 25.56 1.21 -25.91
N ALA A 126 25.62 2.51 -25.63
CA ALA A 126 26.69 3.38 -26.09
C ALA A 126 28.09 2.94 -25.60
N ILE A 127 28.16 2.45 -24.35
CA ILE A 127 29.41 1.90 -23.78
C ILE A 127 29.81 0.63 -24.52
N ALA A 128 28.90 -0.29 -24.79
CA ALA A 128 29.15 -1.53 -25.50
C ALA A 128 29.63 -1.27 -26.97
N GLU A 129 29.04 -0.23 -27.59
CA GLU A 129 29.39 0.15 -28.96
C GLU A 129 30.71 0.96 -29.06
N ALA A 130 31.17 1.56 -27.95
CA ALA A 130 32.37 2.41 -27.95
C ALA A 130 33.70 1.64 -28.12
N GLY A 131 33.69 0.32 -28.04
CA GLY A 131 34.89 -0.51 -28.22
C GLY A 131 35.99 -0.22 -27.20
N LEU A 132 35.62 0.07 -25.96
CA LEU A 132 36.55 0.40 -24.88
C LEU A 132 37.39 -0.81 -24.46
N ALA A 133 38.55 -0.54 -23.84
CA ALA A 133 39.30 -1.61 -23.20
C ALA A 133 38.48 -2.22 -22.04
N PRO A 134 38.60 -3.53 -21.77
CA PRO A 134 37.73 -4.24 -20.80
C PRO A 134 37.74 -3.65 -19.38
N ASP A 135 38.85 -3.08 -18.94
CA ASP A 135 38.99 -2.41 -17.65
C ASP A 135 38.28 -1.06 -17.62
N GLN A 136 38.28 -0.30 -18.71
CA GLN A 136 37.55 0.96 -18.84
C GLN A 136 36.04 0.73 -18.92
N GLU A 137 35.60 -0.26 -19.68
CA GLU A 137 34.21 -0.65 -19.77
C GLU A 137 33.68 -1.05 -18.39
N ARG A 138 34.42 -1.90 -17.67
CA ARG A 138 34.07 -2.35 -16.33
C ARG A 138 33.96 -1.18 -15.32
N ASP A 139 34.88 -0.23 -15.35
CA ASP A 139 34.87 0.95 -14.47
C ASP A 139 33.62 1.81 -14.72
N LEU A 140 33.26 2.04 -15.99
CA LEU A 140 32.07 2.80 -16.37
C LEU A 140 30.78 2.09 -15.92
N LEU A 141 30.67 0.78 -16.13
CA LEU A 141 29.52 -0.02 -15.70
C LEU A 141 29.36 0.02 -14.18
N LEU A 142 30.46 -0.08 -13.41
CA LEU A 142 30.43 0.03 -11.97
C LEU A 142 29.96 1.41 -11.49
N ARG A 143 30.40 2.48 -12.16
CA ARG A 143 29.96 3.87 -11.84
C ARG A 143 28.46 4.08 -12.14
N ILE A 144 27.95 3.55 -13.23
CA ILE A 144 26.52 3.61 -13.56
C ILE A 144 25.74 2.84 -12.52
N THR A 145 26.11 1.61 -12.20
CA THR A 145 25.46 0.78 -11.18
C THR A 145 25.42 1.49 -9.82
N ALA A 146 26.54 2.07 -9.39
CA ALA A 146 26.63 2.79 -8.13
C ALA A 146 25.71 4.03 -8.06
N LYS A 147 25.54 4.75 -9.20
CA LYS A 147 24.71 5.97 -9.25
C LYS A 147 23.22 5.68 -9.46
N THR A 148 22.88 4.62 -10.15
CA THR A 148 21.50 4.34 -10.56
C THR A 148 20.82 3.27 -9.73
N GLY A 149 21.58 2.48 -8.94
CA GLY A 149 21.10 1.29 -8.25
C GLY A 149 20.70 0.15 -9.20
N HIS A 150 20.99 0.31 -10.50
CA HIS A 150 20.66 -0.69 -11.52
C HIS A 150 21.77 -1.74 -11.59
N ASN A 151 21.45 -3.01 -11.25
CA ASN A 151 22.39 -4.12 -11.41
C ASN A 151 22.54 -4.42 -12.91
N ALA A 152 23.50 -3.79 -13.57
CA ALA A 152 23.97 -4.24 -14.87
C ALA A 152 24.50 -5.68 -14.69
N LYS A 153 23.85 -6.68 -15.30
CA LYS A 153 24.41 -8.02 -15.40
C LYS A 153 25.66 -7.88 -16.25
N ILE A 154 26.80 -7.89 -15.58
CA ILE A 154 28.11 -8.02 -16.25
C ILE A 154 28.11 -9.47 -16.75
N ILE A 155 27.94 -9.66 -18.05
CA ILE A 155 28.06 -10.94 -18.76
C ILE A 155 29.53 -11.28 -18.89
#